data_4c1b427faa8086b729dcfe35c02c3e8f
#
_entry.id   4c1b427faa8086b729dcfe35c02c3e8f
#
_cell.length_a   1.000
_cell.length_b   1.000
_cell.length_c   1.000
_cell.angle_alpha   90.00
_cell.angle_beta   90.00
_cell.angle_gamma   90.00
#
_symmetry.space_group_name_H-M   'P 1'
#
loop_
_entity.id
_entity.type
_entity.pdbx_description
1 polymer ?
#
loop_
_entity_poly.entity_id
_entity_poly.type
_entity_poly.pdbx_seq_one_letter_code
_entity_poly.pdbx_strand_id
1 'polypeptide(L)'
;QTYFLCNLSQDQVALLDLPVGGLTKQRVRELAEEANLPNKERKDSQGICFLGKIRYPEFVKFHLGERAGDIVDISTGRVLGQHKGYWFHTIGQRQGLGLGGGPWYVVDKNTDQNIVYVNDTDEKDRRARSSFSVRETNWIDGLPDREDLKVKVRHGQHMIDARVSFPIESEGHVELAQADPGIA
;
A
#
# COMPACT_ATOMS: atom_id res chain seq x y z
N GLN A 1 -7.83 6.88 -1.41
CA GLN A 1 -7.92 8.36 -1.46
C GLN A 1 -7.28 9.01 -0.25
N THR A 2 -7.41 8.46 0.94
CA THR A 2 -6.83 8.99 2.17
C THR A 2 -5.30 9.16 2.12
N TYR A 3 -4.58 8.38 1.34
CA TYR A 3 -3.14 8.55 1.16
C TYR A 3 -2.73 9.94 0.65
N PHE A 4 -3.55 10.55 -0.19
CA PHE A 4 -3.27 11.89 -0.75
C PHE A 4 -3.63 13.02 0.21
N LEU A 5 -4.35 12.71 1.27
CA LEU A 5 -4.79 13.66 2.28
C LEU A 5 -4.06 13.46 3.62
N CYS A 6 -3.15 12.49 3.71
CA CYS A 6 -2.51 12.13 4.98
C CYS A 6 -1.59 13.22 5.56
N ASN A 7 -1.11 14.13 4.72
CA ASN A 7 -0.25 15.25 5.13
C ASN A 7 -1.00 16.57 5.37
N LEU A 8 -2.32 16.57 5.29
CA LEU A 8 -3.10 17.77 5.61
C LEU A 8 -3.07 18.02 7.12
N SER A 9 -2.81 19.26 7.51
CA SER A 9 -2.94 19.68 8.91
C SER A 9 -4.41 19.78 9.34
N GLN A 10 -4.64 19.84 10.64
CA GLN A 10 -5.99 20.07 11.19
C GLN A 10 -6.66 21.32 10.62
N ASP A 11 -5.92 22.42 10.50
CA ASP A 11 -6.44 23.69 9.94
C ASP A 11 -6.83 23.53 8.46
N GLN A 12 -6.03 22.80 7.69
CA GLN A 12 -6.33 22.50 6.29
C GLN A 12 -7.55 21.59 6.15
N VAL A 13 -7.69 20.59 7.02
CA VAL A 13 -8.86 19.70 7.04
C VAL A 13 -10.12 20.48 7.39
N ALA A 14 -10.04 21.44 8.31
CA ALA A 14 -11.17 22.29 8.69
C ALA A 14 -11.71 23.16 7.55
N LEU A 15 -10.89 23.43 6.53
CA LEU A 15 -11.28 24.16 5.32
C LEU A 15 -11.87 23.30 4.22
N LEU A 16 -11.85 21.96 4.37
CA LEU A 16 -12.39 21.06 3.36
C LEU A 16 -13.91 20.95 3.49
N ASP A 17 -14.58 21.15 2.37
CA ASP A 17 -15.98 20.75 2.22
C ASP A 17 -16.06 19.38 1.54
N LEU A 18 -16.66 18.42 2.22
CA LEU A 18 -16.84 17.05 1.75
C LEU A 18 -18.34 16.68 1.67
N PRO A 19 -19.08 17.27 0.72
CA PRO A 19 -20.55 17.23 0.69
C PRO A 19 -21.15 15.82 0.62
N VAL A 20 -20.42 14.86 0.13
CA VAL A 20 -20.83 13.44 0.06
C VAL A 20 -20.06 12.55 1.05
N GLY A 21 -19.25 13.13 1.94
CA GLY A 21 -18.37 12.40 2.84
C GLY A 21 -19.08 11.44 3.81
N GLY A 22 -20.30 11.78 4.22
CA GLY A 22 -21.15 10.94 5.08
C GLY A 22 -21.95 9.85 4.34
N LEU A 23 -21.84 9.76 3.02
CA LEU A 23 -22.62 8.84 2.22
C LEU A 23 -21.80 7.64 1.74
N THR A 24 -22.42 6.47 1.67
CA THR A 24 -21.83 5.34 0.98
C THR A 24 -21.77 5.59 -0.52
N LYS A 25 -20.81 4.97 -1.22
CA LYS A 25 -20.69 5.12 -2.67
C LYS A 25 -21.93 4.66 -3.44
N GLN A 26 -22.61 3.66 -2.94
CA GLN A 26 -23.89 3.21 -3.49
C GLN A 26 -24.92 4.34 -3.40
N ARG A 27 -25.07 4.97 -2.23
CA ARG A 27 -26.03 6.08 -2.06
C ARG A 27 -25.70 7.29 -2.94
N VAL A 28 -24.41 7.61 -3.11
CA VAL A 28 -23.97 8.67 -4.03
C VAL A 28 -24.39 8.37 -5.47
N ARG A 29 -24.31 7.12 -5.91
CA ARG A 29 -24.74 6.71 -7.28
C ARG A 29 -26.24 6.78 -7.44
N GLU A 30 -27.02 6.34 -6.45
CA GLU A 30 -28.46 6.47 -6.43
C GLU A 30 -28.90 7.95 -6.57
N LEU A 31 -28.30 8.84 -5.78
CA LEU A 31 -28.56 10.28 -5.86
C LEU A 31 -28.17 10.86 -7.24
N ALA A 32 -27.06 10.42 -7.80
CA ALA A 32 -26.65 10.84 -9.13
C ALA A 32 -27.64 10.39 -10.21
N GLU A 33 -28.26 9.23 -10.04
CA GLU A 33 -29.30 8.71 -10.93
C GLU A 33 -30.62 9.45 -10.75
N GLU A 34 -31.06 9.65 -9.50
CA GLU A 34 -32.25 10.46 -9.14
C GLU A 34 -32.16 11.88 -9.75
N ALA A 35 -30.96 12.50 -9.65
CA ALA A 35 -30.68 13.82 -10.22
C ALA A 35 -30.40 13.81 -11.74
N ASN A 36 -30.43 12.63 -12.38
CA ASN A 36 -30.13 12.42 -13.80
C ASN A 36 -28.83 13.09 -14.26
N LEU A 37 -27.76 12.94 -13.45
CA LEU A 37 -26.45 13.53 -13.77
C LEU A 37 -25.80 12.84 -14.99
N PRO A 38 -25.17 13.59 -15.90
CA PRO A 38 -24.59 13.02 -17.13
C PRO A 38 -23.44 12.05 -16.88
N ASN A 39 -22.84 12.09 -15.69
CA ASN A 39 -21.71 11.25 -15.28
C ASN A 39 -22.08 10.14 -14.29
N LYS A 40 -23.36 9.84 -14.09
CA LYS A 40 -23.87 8.84 -13.13
C LYS A 40 -23.30 7.44 -13.33
N GLU A 41 -23.01 7.05 -14.57
CA GLU A 41 -22.42 5.74 -14.92
C GLU A 41 -20.89 5.74 -15.01
N ARG A 42 -20.24 6.88 -14.69
CA ARG A 42 -18.79 6.98 -14.78
C ARG A 42 -18.15 5.96 -13.84
N LYS A 43 -17.29 5.11 -14.41
CA LYS A 43 -16.48 4.17 -13.65
C LYS A 43 -15.52 4.91 -12.70
N ASP A 44 -15.24 4.28 -11.56
CA ASP A 44 -14.26 4.81 -10.63
C ASP A 44 -12.90 4.93 -11.29
N SER A 45 -12.19 6.00 -10.98
CA SER A 45 -10.82 6.19 -11.45
C SER A 45 -9.94 5.09 -10.87
N GLN A 46 -9.28 4.36 -11.75
CA GLN A 46 -8.25 3.39 -11.40
C GLN A 46 -6.90 4.03 -11.69
N GLY A 47 -5.97 3.97 -10.75
CA GLY A 47 -4.63 4.48 -10.91
C GLY A 47 -4.25 5.59 -9.94
N ILE A 48 -3.13 6.26 -10.23
CA ILE A 48 -2.60 7.33 -9.40
C ILE A 48 -3.39 8.61 -9.69
N CYS A 49 -4.08 9.13 -8.67
CA CYS A 49 -4.75 10.43 -8.74
C CYS A 49 -3.73 11.51 -9.12
N PHE A 50 -4.12 12.53 -9.84
CA PHE A 50 -3.31 13.65 -10.36
C PHE A 50 -2.42 13.36 -11.57
N LEU A 51 -2.03 12.10 -11.85
CA LEU A 51 -1.20 11.76 -12.99
C LEU A 51 -1.99 11.39 -14.25
N GLY A 52 -3.32 11.42 -14.19
CA GLY A 52 -4.19 11.09 -15.32
C GLY A 52 -4.15 9.59 -15.69
N LYS A 53 -4.24 9.28 -16.99
CA LYS A 53 -4.25 7.91 -17.51
C LYS A 53 -2.84 7.36 -17.73
N ILE A 54 -1.94 7.53 -16.78
CA ILE A 54 -0.59 6.97 -16.88
C ILE A 54 -0.61 5.51 -16.43
N ARG A 55 -0.04 4.64 -17.24
CA ARG A 55 0.21 3.25 -16.84
C ARG A 55 1.40 3.24 -15.87
N TYR A 56 1.18 2.73 -14.68
CA TYR A 56 2.21 2.69 -13.62
C TYR A 56 3.56 2.11 -14.10
N PRO A 57 3.61 0.99 -14.85
CA PRO A 57 4.88 0.48 -15.36
C PRO A 57 5.61 1.45 -16.31
N GLU A 58 4.88 2.18 -17.16
CA GLU A 58 5.45 3.17 -18.07
C GLU A 58 6.02 4.37 -17.31
N PHE A 59 5.31 4.82 -16.27
CA PHE A 59 5.78 5.89 -15.39
C PHE A 59 7.07 5.48 -14.66
N VAL A 60 7.09 4.29 -14.05
CA VAL A 60 8.28 3.77 -13.37
C VAL A 60 9.44 3.62 -14.34
N LYS A 61 9.20 3.07 -15.55
CA LYS A 61 10.22 2.97 -16.60
C LYS A 61 10.78 4.32 -17.02
N PHE A 62 9.93 5.34 -17.15
CA PHE A 62 10.35 6.68 -17.52
C PHE A 62 11.31 7.31 -16.50
N HIS A 63 11.03 7.12 -15.19
CA HIS A 63 11.82 7.73 -14.12
C HIS A 63 13.01 6.90 -13.67
N LEU A 64 12.90 5.56 -13.66
CA LEU A 64 13.93 4.64 -13.13
C LEU A 64 14.61 3.82 -14.22
N GLY A 65 14.12 3.89 -15.46
CA GLY A 65 14.66 3.10 -16.56
C GLY A 65 14.37 1.60 -16.44
N GLU A 66 15.11 0.81 -17.19
CA GLU A 66 15.14 -0.65 -17.09
C GLU A 66 16.58 -1.10 -16.77
N ARG A 67 16.72 -2.03 -15.83
CA ARG A 67 17.98 -2.68 -15.48
C ARG A 67 17.72 -4.18 -15.32
N ALA A 68 18.28 -4.98 -16.22
CA ALA A 68 18.16 -6.43 -16.15
C ALA A 68 18.73 -6.96 -14.83
N GLY A 69 18.04 -7.92 -14.22
CA GLY A 69 18.46 -8.61 -13.01
C GLY A 69 17.83 -9.98 -12.94
N ASP A 70 18.29 -10.83 -12.03
CA ASP A 70 17.87 -12.20 -11.93
C ASP A 70 16.66 -12.40 -11.00
N ILE A 71 15.79 -13.33 -11.38
CA ILE A 71 14.76 -13.87 -10.50
C ILE A 71 15.27 -15.20 -9.95
N VAL A 72 15.42 -15.28 -8.64
CA VAL A 72 16.06 -16.39 -7.94
C VAL A 72 15.06 -17.09 -7.01
N ASP A 73 14.98 -18.40 -7.09
CA ASP A 73 14.28 -19.19 -6.08
C ASP A 73 15.06 -19.13 -4.76
N ILE A 74 14.43 -18.56 -3.72
CA ILE A 74 15.09 -18.34 -2.43
C ILE A 74 15.43 -19.63 -1.70
N SER A 75 14.68 -20.70 -1.97
CA SER A 75 14.88 -21.99 -1.30
C SER A 75 16.06 -22.78 -1.86
N THR A 76 16.31 -22.67 -3.17
CA THR A 76 17.34 -23.44 -3.88
C THR A 76 18.52 -22.60 -4.35
N GLY A 77 18.41 -21.29 -4.38
CA GLY A 77 19.38 -20.36 -4.97
C GLY A 77 19.43 -20.40 -6.51
N ARG A 78 18.51 -21.13 -7.14
CA ARG A 78 18.50 -21.31 -8.60
C ARG A 78 17.93 -20.06 -9.29
N VAL A 79 18.60 -19.60 -10.34
CA VAL A 79 18.06 -18.58 -11.24
C VAL A 79 16.95 -19.18 -12.09
N LEU A 80 15.74 -18.61 -12.01
CA LEU A 80 14.55 -19.07 -12.73
C LEU A 80 14.26 -18.22 -13.98
N GLY A 81 14.76 -16.98 -14.02
CA GLY A 81 14.53 -16.06 -15.11
C GLY A 81 15.14 -14.71 -14.85
N GLN A 82 14.77 -13.72 -15.68
CA GLN A 82 15.24 -12.35 -15.55
C GLN A 82 14.09 -11.37 -15.48
N HIS A 83 14.32 -10.23 -14.81
CA HIS A 83 13.41 -9.09 -14.74
C HIS A 83 14.07 -7.82 -15.29
N LYS A 84 13.27 -6.76 -15.44
CA LYS A 84 13.71 -5.46 -16.00
C LYS A 84 14.01 -4.40 -14.97
N GLY A 85 14.08 -4.77 -13.69
CA GLY A 85 14.33 -3.90 -12.55
C GLY A 85 13.50 -4.36 -11.35
N TYR A 86 14.12 -4.47 -10.16
CA TYR A 86 13.43 -4.91 -8.94
C TYR A 86 12.26 -3.98 -8.55
N TRP A 87 12.29 -2.71 -8.98
CA TRP A 87 11.25 -1.71 -8.71
C TRP A 87 9.93 -1.98 -9.43
N PHE A 88 9.90 -2.85 -10.45
CA PHE A 88 8.67 -3.31 -11.07
C PHE A 88 7.97 -4.43 -10.29
N HIS A 89 8.60 -4.94 -9.24
CA HIS A 89 8.11 -6.07 -8.48
C HIS A 89 7.77 -5.67 -7.05
N THR A 90 6.66 -6.20 -6.55
CA THR A 90 6.16 -5.97 -5.18
C THR A 90 6.16 -7.28 -4.41
N ILE A 91 6.55 -7.24 -3.15
CA ILE A 91 6.51 -8.42 -2.27
C ILE A 91 5.06 -8.93 -2.18
N GLY A 92 4.89 -10.26 -2.35
CA GLY A 92 3.59 -10.90 -2.48
C GLY A 92 3.02 -10.94 -3.91
N GLN A 93 3.70 -10.32 -4.87
CA GLN A 93 3.27 -10.36 -6.28
C GLN A 93 3.39 -11.78 -6.84
N ARG A 94 2.32 -12.22 -7.51
CA ARG A 94 2.26 -13.52 -8.19
C ARG A 94 2.24 -13.37 -9.72
N GLN A 95 1.55 -12.35 -10.21
CA GLN A 95 1.34 -12.16 -11.64
C GLN A 95 2.49 -11.35 -12.28
N GLY A 96 2.76 -11.58 -13.57
CA GLY A 96 3.70 -10.78 -14.35
C GLY A 96 5.18 -11.13 -14.12
N LEU A 97 5.49 -12.28 -13.49
CA LEU A 97 6.86 -12.75 -13.31
C LEU A 97 7.44 -13.42 -14.56
N GLY A 98 6.58 -13.91 -15.47
CA GLY A 98 7.03 -14.59 -16.69
C GLY A 98 7.71 -15.95 -16.47
N LEU A 99 7.50 -16.56 -15.29
CA LEU A 99 8.10 -17.84 -14.91
C LEU A 99 7.15 -19.00 -15.16
N GLY A 100 7.70 -20.12 -15.62
CA GLY A 100 7.00 -21.39 -15.68
C GLY A 100 7.18 -22.22 -14.40
N GLY A 101 6.40 -23.30 -14.25
CA GLY A 101 6.57 -24.27 -13.17
C GLY A 101 6.12 -23.81 -11.77
N GLY A 102 5.37 -22.70 -11.69
CA GLY A 102 4.88 -22.17 -10.42
C GLY A 102 3.54 -22.73 -9.95
N PRO A 103 2.93 -22.14 -8.90
CA PRO A 103 2.93 -20.70 -8.67
C PRO A 103 4.21 -20.13 -8.05
N TRP A 104 4.59 -18.91 -8.44
CA TRP A 104 5.72 -18.19 -7.85
C TRP A 104 5.24 -16.88 -7.21
N TYR A 105 5.77 -16.55 -6.04
CA TYR A 105 5.48 -15.33 -5.29
C TYR A 105 6.77 -14.58 -5.00
N VAL A 106 6.79 -13.28 -5.21
CA VAL A 106 7.91 -12.44 -4.77
C VAL A 106 7.95 -12.42 -3.25
N VAL A 107 9.05 -12.88 -2.68
CA VAL A 107 9.22 -13.00 -1.23
C VAL A 107 10.23 -12.01 -0.67
N ASP A 108 11.22 -11.60 -1.47
CA ASP A 108 12.24 -10.63 -1.07
C ASP A 108 12.89 -9.95 -2.27
N LYS A 109 13.66 -8.89 -2.03
CA LYS A 109 14.42 -8.16 -3.05
C LYS A 109 15.78 -7.72 -2.49
N ASN A 110 16.83 -7.97 -3.25
CA ASN A 110 18.13 -7.35 -3.02
C ASN A 110 18.28 -6.16 -3.97
N THR A 111 18.15 -4.96 -3.44
CA THR A 111 18.18 -3.72 -4.22
C THR A 111 19.55 -3.41 -4.78
N ASP A 112 20.62 -3.75 -4.05
CA ASP A 112 22.01 -3.46 -4.40
C ASP A 112 22.45 -4.33 -5.57
N GLN A 113 22.12 -5.62 -5.50
CA GLN A 113 22.45 -6.61 -6.53
C GLN A 113 21.41 -6.68 -7.64
N ASN A 114 20.27 -5.98 -7.50
CA ASN A 114 19.16 -6.03 -8.45
C ASN A 114 18.61 -7.44 -8.64
N ILE A 115 18.36 -8.17 -7.55
CA ILE A 115 17.80 -9.53 -7.54
C ILE A 115 16.40 -9.50 -6.95
N VAL A 116 15.49 -10.25 -7.55
CA VAL A 116 14.16 -10.54 -7.04
C VAL A 116 14.11 -11.99 -6.58
N TYR A 117 13.84 -12.24 -5.31
CA TYR A 117 13.67 -13.58 -4.77
C TYR A 117 12.21 -14.00 -4.83
N VAL A 118 12.00 -15.25 -5.25
CA VAL A 118 10.67 -15.87 -5.35
C VAL A 118 10.63 -17.19 -4.61
N ASN A 119 9.42 -17.60 -4.19
CA ASN A 119 9.14 -18.90 -3.63
C ASN A 119 7.84 -19.45 -4.24
N ASP A 120 7.67 -20.76 -4.24
CA ASP A 120 6.45 -21.47 -4.69
C ASP A 120 5.28 -21.31 -3.72
N THR A 121 5.56 -20.93 -2.47
CA THR A 121 4.58 -20.61 -1.42
C THR A 121 4.58 -19.13 -1.07
N ASP A 122 3.39 -18.60 -0.80
CA ASP A 122 3.25 -17.23 -0.26
C ASP A 122 3.60 -17.24 1.24
N GLU A 123 4.82 -16.82 1.54
CA GLU A 123 5.35 -16.80 2.92
C GLU A 123 4.81 -15.62 3.76
N LYS A 124 3.58 -15.17 3.52
CA LYS A 124 2.98 -14.04 4.24
C LYS A 124 3.10 -14.19 5.75
N ASP A 125 2.77 -15.36 6.26
CA ASP A 125 2.75 -15.60 7.71
C ASP A 125 4.16 -15.58 8.33
N ARG A 126 5.19 -16.01 7.60
CA ARG A 126 6.59 -15.98 8.08
C ARG A 126 7.17 -14.57 8.16
N ARG A 127 6.62 -13.62 7.41
CA ARG A 127 7.05 -12.23 7.36
C ARG A 127 6.19 -11.31 8.21
N ALA A 128 5.08 -11.82 8.74
CA ALA A 128 4.19 -11.05 9.57
C ALA A 128 4.93 -10.52 10.80
N ARG A 129 4.85 -9.21 11.02
CA ARG A 129 5.42 -8.54 12.19
C ARG A 129 4.31 -8.00 13.07
N SER A 130 4.55 -8.05 14.36
CA SER A 130 3.63 -7.48 15.35
C SER A 130 4.06 -6.11 15.84
N SER A 131 5.26 -5.63 15.47
CA SER A 131 5.73 -4.33 15.93
C SER A 131 6.51 -3.59 14.85
N PHE A 132 6.43 -2.26 14.89
CA PHE A 132 7.17 -1.36 14.00
C PHE A 132 7.26 0.05 14.59
N SER A 133 8.24 0.82 14.12
CA SER A 133 8.35 2.24 14.45
C SER A 133 7.73 3.11 13.36
N VAL A 134 7.15 4.23 13.76
CA VAL A 134 6.61 5.26 12.87
C VAL A 134 7.38 6.57 13.07
N ARG A 135 7.53 7.32 11.98
CA ARG A 135 8.18 8.63 11.97
C ARG A 135 7.35 9.64 11.18
N GLU A 136 7.62 10.91 11.42
CA GLU A 136 6.95 12.01 10.71
C GLU A 136 5.43 11.89 10.80
N THR A 137 4.93 11.61 11.99
CA THR A 137 3.50 11.45 12.24
C THR A 137 2.76 12.77 12.08
N ASN A 138 1.62 12.73 11.39
CA ASN A 138 0.71 13.85 11.25
C ASN A 138 -0.58 13.59 12.03
N TRP A 139 -0.83 14.38 13.05
CA TRP A 139 -1.97 14.19 13.92
C TRP A 139 -3.13 15.09 13.51
N ILE A 140 -4.27 14.46 13.29
CA ILE A 140 -5.56 15.13 13.14
C ILE A 140 -6.27 15.03 14.49
N ASP A 141 -6.74 16.17 15.01
CA ASP A 141 -7.34 16.27 16.35
C ASP A 141 -6.37 16.02 17.53
N GLY A 142 -5.06 16.16 17.27
CA GLY A 142 -4.01 16.04 18.27
C GLY A 142 -3.57 14.62 18.60
N LEU A 143 -2.59 14.54 19.48
CA LEU A 143 -2.04 13.27 19.96
C LEU A 143 -3.10 12.58 20.84
N PRO A 144 -3.36 11.26 20.64
CA PRO A 144 -4.32 10.56 21.49
C PRO A 144 -3.85 10.47 22.94
N ASP A 145 -4.78 10.61 23.86
CA ASP A 145 -4.57 10.53 25.31
C ASP A 145 -4.48 9.09 25.86
N ARG A 146 -4.58 8.09 24.97
CA ARG A 146 -4.57 6.65 25.29
C ARG A 146 -3.61 5.91 24.37
N GLU A 147 -3.04 4.84 24.89
CA GLU A 147 -2.11 3.96 24.16
C GLU A 147 -2.83 2.89 23.32
N ASP A 148 -4.01 2.43 23.75
CA ASP A 148 -4.76 1.38 23.07
C ASP A 148 -5.59 1.99 21.93
N LEU A 149 -5.19 1.72 20.69
CA LEU A 149 -5.80 2.26 19.47
C LEU A 149 -6.14 1.14 18.48
N LYS A 150 -6.91 1.49 17.47
CA LYS A 150 -7.11 0.67 16.28
C LYS A 150 -6.24 1.21 15.14
N VAL A 151 -5.36 0.37 14.63
CA VAL A 151 -4.40 0.73 13.58
C VAL A 151 -4.78 0.07 12.26
N LYS A 152 -4.65 0.81 11.19
CA LYS A 152 -4.76 0.31 9.82
C LYS A 152 -3.40 0.40 9.14
N VAL A 153 -2.75 -0.74 8.94
CA VAL A 153 -1.40 -0.82 8.36
C VAL A 153 -1.40 -0.49 6.87
N ARG A 154 -2.46 -0.89 6.14
CA ARG A 154 -2.58 -0.64 4.70
C ARG A 154 -4.02 -0.42 4.28
N HIS A 155 -4.23 -0.05 3.02
CA HIS A 155 -5.56 0.08 2.47
C HIS A 155 -6.34 -1.24 2.58
N GLY A 156 -7.56 -1.17 3.10
CA GLY A 156 -8.42 -2.34 3.32
C GLY A 156 -9.47 -2.05 4.40
N GLN A 157 -10.27 -3.04 4.73
CA GLN A 157 -11.32 -2.90 5.76
C GLN A 157 -10.84 -3.27 7.16
N HIS A 158 -9.72 -4.01 7.27
CA HIS A 158 -9.24 -4.52 8.54
C HIS A 158 -8.54 -3.44 9.35
N MET A 159 -8.97 -3.29 10.58
CA MET A 159 -8.31 -2.53 11.63
C MET A 159 -7.83 -3.52 12.68
N ILE A 160 -6.62 -3.33 13.18
CA ILE A 160 -5.98 -4.20 14.15
C ILE A 160 -5.88 -3.44 15.47
N ASP A 161 -6.25 -4.07 16.57
CA ASP A 161 -6.03 -3.51 17.90
C ASP A 161 -4.52 -3.43 18.15
N ALA A 162 -4.07 -2.31 18.67
CA ALA A 162 -2.64 -2.06 18.87
C ALA A 162 -2.41 -1.20 20.10
N ARG A 163 -1.26 -1.42 20.74
CA ARG A 163 -0.70 -0.48 21.71
C ARG A 163 0.28 0.43 20.99
N VAL A 164 0.13 1.73 21.20
CA VAL A 164 1.02 2.74 20.60
C VAL A 164 1.65 3.58 21.68
N SER A 165 2.92 3.95 21.48
CA SER A 165 3.64 4.87 22.38
C SER A 165 4.33 5.93 21.54
N PHE A 166 4.22 7.18 21.95
CA PHE A 166 4.86 8.32 21.30
C PHE A 166 5.73 9.06 22.33
N PRO A 167 6.99 8.64 22.50
CA PRO A 167 7.93 9.33 23.40
C PRO A 167 8.19 10.78 22.94
N ILE A 168 8.09 11.02 21.64
CA ILE A 168 8.04 12.35 21.03
C ILE A 168 6.92 12.37 19.99
N GLU A 169 6.34 13.54 19.75
CA GLU A 169 5.14 13.69 18.91
C GLU A 169 5.32 13.17 17.47
N SER A 170 6.54 13.26 16.93
CA SER A 170 6.85 12.87 15.55
C SER A 170 7.29 11.43 15.37
N GLU A 171 7.60 10.71 16.48
CA GLU A 171 8.11 9.34 16.42
C GLU A 171 7.42 8.46 17.45
N GLY A 172 7.04 7.26 17.03
CA GLY A 172 6.35 6.32 17.89
C GLY A 172 6.68 4.88 17.60
N HIS A 173 6.24 4.04 18.52
CA HIS A 173 6.29 2.60 18.40
C HIS A 173 4.90 2.02 18.45
N VAL A 174 4.62 1.04 17.59
CA VAL A 174 3.33 0.39 17.44
C VAL A 174 3.51 -1.11 17.68
N GLU A 175 2.74 -1.66 18.61
CA GLU A 175 2.63 -3.09 18.88
C GLU A 175 1.22 -3.55 18.52
N LEU A 176 1.10 -4.39 17.49
CA LEU A 176 -0.17 -4.94 17.03
C LEU A 176 -0.57 -6.15 17.86
N ALA A 177 -1.85 -6.27 18.19
CA ALA A 177 -2.40 -7.47 18.83
C ALA A 177 -2.31 -8.72 17.95
N GLN A 178 -2.22 -8.53 16.63
CA GLN A 178 -2.03 -9.61 15.65
C GLN A 178 -1.00 -9.17 14.61
N ALA A 179 -0.03 -10.04 14.33
CA ALA A 179 0.99 -9.78 13.33
C ALA A 179 0.38 -9.56 11.94
N ASP A 180 0.91 -8.58 11.19
CA ASP A 180 0.47 -8.25 9.83
C ASP A 180 1.64 -8.45 8.83
N PRO A 181 1.41 -9.21 7.74
CA PRO A 181 2.43 -9.47 6.72
C PRO A 181 2.72 -8.24 5.83
N GLY A 182 2.00 -7.16 6.03
CA GLY A 182 2.16 -5.91 5.27
C GLY A 182 3.12 -4.92 5.85
N ILE A 183 3.69 -5.22 7.00
CA ILE A 183 4.73 -4.42 7.61
C ILE A 183 6.06 -4.81 6.95
N ALA A 184 6.71 -3.83 6.31
CA ALA A 184 7.98 -3.99 5.61
C ALA A 184 9.17 -3.91 6.58
#